data_826be81a2d6c032253987cefe2cc435b
#
_entry.id   826be81a2d6c032253987cefe2cc435b
#
_cell.length_a   1.000
_cell.length_b   1.000
_cell.length_c   1.000
_cell.angle_alpha   90.00
_cell.angle_beta   90.00
_cell.angle_gamma   90.00
#
_symmetry.space_group_name_H-M   'P 1'
#
loop_
_entity.id
_entity.type
_entity.pdbx_description
1 polymer ?
#
loop_
_entity_poly.entity_id
_entity_poly.type
_entity_poly.pdbx_seq_one_letter_code
_entity_poly.pdbx_strand_id
1 'polypeptide(L)'
;MKIEIISYCDCDLDDLIKFSDYDNDAGIDIKLKENIVVDPHKTKTVGCGFGLKLPSGVMAQMLTRSSISQQNLVIGNAPIDSSYTGEIHLMISNNNDSPVYFDKGQRVAQLVIIPIINFKLVNKLKTRESNGLGSSGK
;
A
#
# COMPACT_ATOMS: atom_id res chain seq x y z
N MET A 1 8.31 -16.01 -9.79
CA MET A 1 8.03 -14.71 -10.42
C MET A 1 9.14 -13.74 -10.06
N LYS A 2 9.63 -13.02 -11.03
CA LYS A 2 10.63 -11.97 -10.80
C LYS A 2 10.02 -10.62 -11.12
N ILE A 3 10.25 -9.65 -10.24
CA ILE A 3 9.73 -8.28 -10.40
C ILE A 3 10.93 -7.34 -10.33
N GLU A 4 11.06 -6.50 -11.36
CA GLU A 4 12.13 -5.52 -11.41
C GLU A 4 11.76 -4.29 -10.56
N ILE A 5 12.76 -3.76 -9.86
CA ILE A 5 12.64 -2.54 -9.08
C ILE A 5 13.24 -1.39 -9.87
N ILE A 6 12.54 -0.28 -9.89
CA ILE A 6 12.98 0.95 -10.53
C ILE A 6 13.39 1.92 -9.43
N SER A 7 14.60 2.44 -9.48
CA SER A 7 15.08 3.38 -8.48
C SER A 7 14.63 4.80 -8.81
N TYR A 8 14.14 5.51 -7.79
CA TYR A 8 13.75 6.92 -7.87
C TYR A 8 14.48 7.79 -6.86
N CYS A 9 15.55 7.26 -6.28
CA CYS A 9 16.43 8.04 -5.41
C CYS A 9 17.86 7.54 -5.57
N ASP A 10 18.81 8.33 -5.05
CA ASP A 10 20.21 7.94 -4.96
C ASP A 10 20.42 7.22 -3.63
N CYS A 11 19.73 6.10 -3.45
CA CYS A 11 19.70 5.32 -2.22
C CYS A 11 20.04 3.87 -2.53
N ASP A 12 20.67 3.20 -1.57
CA ASP A 12 20.82 1.75 -1.64
C ASP A 12 19.46 1.07 -1.42
N LEU A 13 19.22 -0.01 -2.13
CA LEU A 13 17.96 -0.73 -2.01
C LEU A 13 17.71 -1.23 -0.58
N ASP A 14 18.76 -1.62 0.13
CA ASP A 14 18.67 -2.06 1.53
C ASP A 14 18.21 -0.96 2.48
N ASP A 15 18.31 0.30 2.10
CA ASP A 15 17.78 1.43 2.88
C ASP A 15 16.28 1.62 2.70
N LEU A 16 15.71 1.01 1.68
CA LEU A 16 14.30 1.18 1.30
C LEU A 16 13.47 -0.07 1.60
N ILE A 17 14.08 -1.24 1.51
CA ILE A 17 13.39 -2.52 1.58
C ILE A 17 14.16 -3.46 2.48
N LYS A 18 13.45 -4.11 3.40
CA LYS A 18 13.99 -5.26 4.11
C LYS A 18 13.42 -6.52 3.46
N PHE A 19 14.30 -7.26 2.80
CA PHE A 19 13.90 -8.51 2.17
C PHE A 19 13.53 -9.55 3.21
N SER A 20 12.55 -10.39 2.87
CA SER A 20 12.11 -11.46 3.76
C SER A 20 13.21 -12.51 3.90
N ASP A 21 13.37 -13.00 5.12
CA ASP A 21 14.26 -14.12 5.41
C ASP A 21 13.56 -15.49 5.28
N TYR A 22 12.25 -15.48 5.02
CA TYR A 22 11.41 -16.67 4.99
C TYR A 22 10.62 -16.75 3.68
N ASP A 23 10.64 -17.92 3.05
CA ASP A 23 9.98 -18.13 1.76
C ASP A 23 8.46 -18.00 1.82
N ASN A 24 7.86 -18.13 2.99
CA ASN A 24 6.41 -18.11 3.18
C ASN A 24 5.88 -16.80 3.74
N ASP A 25 6.71 -15.76 3.81
CA ASP A 25 6.22 -14.45 4.22
C ASP A 25 5.30 -13.87 3.15
N ALA A 26 4.21 -13.23 3.60
CA ALA A 26 3.21 -12.65 2.69
C ALA A 26 3.77 -11.49 1.88
N GLY A 27 4.74 -10.77 2.41
CA GLY A 27 5.29 -9.61 1.75
C GLY A 27 6.65 -9.22 2.32
N ILE A 28 7.15 -8.09 1.85
CA ILE A 28 8.43 -7.52 2.28
C ILE A 28 8.22 -6.20 2.98
N ASP A 29 9.04 -5.91 3.98
CA ASP A 29 8.93 -4.67 4.75
C ASP A 29 9.52 -3.49 3.98
N ILE A 30 8.82 -2.38 4.03
CA ILE A 30 9.23 -1.12 3.40
C ILE A 30 9.67 -0.15 4.47
N LYS A 31 10.84 0.44 4.26
CA LYS A 31 11.48 1.39 5.16
C LYS A 31 11.27 2.81 4.65
N LEU A 32 11.15 3.74 5.58
CA LEU A 32 11.13 5.16 5.23
C LEU A 32 12.54 5.62 4.79
N LYS A 33 12.59 6.41 3.73
CA LYS A 33 13.86 6.93 3.19
C LYS A 33 14.34 8.21 3.90
N GLU A 34 13.50 8.79 4.76
CA GLU A 34 13.81 10.02 5.48
C GLU A 34 13.01 10.11 6.77
N ASN A 35 13.42 11.01 7.66
CA ASN A 35 12.67 11.32 8.86
C ASN A 35 11.36 12.02 8.50
N ILE A 36 10.27 11.66 9.16
CA ILE A 36 8.94 12.18 8.85
C ILE A 36 8.23 12.55 10.15
N VAL A 37 7.48 13.64 10.09
CA VAL A 37 6.53 14.03 11.13
C VAL A 37 5.14 14.05 10.51
N VAL A 38 4.19 13.41 11.16
CA VAL A 38 2.78 13.48 10.76
C VAL A 38 2.01 14.17 11.87
N ASP A 39 1.45 15.32 11.55
CA ASP A 39 0.68 16.12 12.51
C ASP A 39 -0.61 15.40 12.93
N PRO A 40 -1.18 15.79 14.10
CA PRO A 40 -2.41 15.17 14.58
C PRO A 40 -3.54 15.27 13.56
N HIS A 41 -4.25 14.16 13.33
CA HIS A 41 -5.40 14.06 12.44
C HIS A 41 -5.11 14.49 11.01
N LYS A 42 -3.86 14.34 10.58
CA LYS A 42 -3.42 14.65 9.22
C LYS A 42 -2.93 13.40 8.52
N THR A 43 -2.93 13.47 7.20
CA THR A 43 -2.36 12.45 6.32
C THR A 43 -1.19 13.07 5.57
N LYS A 44 -0.07 12.37 5.56
CA LYS A 44 1.12 12.80 4.81
C LYS A 44 1.43 11.78 3.73
N THR A 45 1.67 12.26 2.53
CA THR A 45 2.11 11.43 1.40
C THR A 45 3.62 11.47 1.30
N VAL A 46 4.25 10.30 1.27
CA VAL A 46 5.70 10.18 1.19
C VAL A 46 6.09 9.22 0.09
N GLY A 47 7.13 9.56 -0.67
CA GLY A 47 7.67 8.69 -1.68
C GLY A 47 8.52 7.57 -1.07
N CYS A 48 8.43 6.38 -1.64
CA CYS A 48 9.19 5.22 -1.18
C CYS A 48 10.60 5.15 -1.77
N GLY A 49 10.91 5.94 -2.78
CA GLY A 49 12.21 5.94 -3.45
C GLY A 49 12.34 4.87 -4.52
N PHE A 50 11.32 4.09 -4.76
CA PHE A 50 11.33 3.05 -5.79
C PHE A 50 9.97 2.87 -6.45
N GLY A 51 9.98 2.24 -7.59
CA GLY A 51 8.80 1.76 -8.29
C GLY A 51 8.99 0.32 -8.71
N LEU A 52 7.97 -0.27 -9.29
CA LEU A 52 7.97 -1.68 -9.69
C LEU A 52 7.59 -1.80 -11.15
N LYS A 53 8.20 -2.77 -11.81
CA LYS A 53 7.76 -3.23 -13.13
C LYS A 53 7.07 -4.57 -12.92
N LEU A 54 5.76 -4.52 -12.71
CA LEU A 54 4.96 -5.72 -12.44
C LEU A 54 4.61 -6.43 -13.74
N PRO A 55 4.64 -7.77 -13.75
CA PRO A 55 4.10 -8.50 -14.88
C PRO A 55 2.57 -8.37 -14.94
N SER A 56 2.02 -8.62 -16.13
CA SER A 56 0.57 -8.70 -16.31
C SER A 56 -0.02 -9.77 -15.39
N GLY A 57 -1.22 -9.54 -14.89
CA GLY A 57 -1.96 -10.51 -14.07
C GLY A 57 -1.73 -10.39 -12.57
N VAL A 58 -0.91 -9.42 -12.14
CA VAL A 58 -0.72 -9.15 -10.71
C VAL A 58 -0.82 -7.66 -10.43
N MET A 59 -1.06 -7.34 -9.17
CA MET A 59 -0.97 -5.99 -8.62
C MET A 59 -0.08 -6.00 -7.39
N ALA A 60 0.37 -4.86 -6.96
CA ALA A 60 1.00 -4.70 -5.66
C ALA A 60 0.13 -3.86 -4.73
N GLN A 61 0.28 -4.08 -3.45
CA GLN A 61 -0.43 -3.30 -2.43
C GLN A 61 0.45 -3.15 -1.19
N MET A 62 0.39 -1.98 -0.58
CA MET A 62 1.00 -1.73 0.71
C MET A 62 -0.02 -1.98 1.81
N LEU A 63 0.40 -2.72 2.83
CA LEU A 63 -0.39 -2.95 4.02
C LEU A 63 0.33 -2.36 5.22
N THR A 64 -0.44 -1.88 6.20
CA THR A 64 0.13 -1.35 7.43
C THR A 64 0.72 -2.50 8.25
N ARG A 65 1.96 -2.34 8.73
CA ARG A 65 2.51 -3.31 9.67
C ARG A 65 1.72 -3.28 10.98
N SER A 66 1.56 -4.45 11.61
CA SER A 66 0.77 -4.58 12.83
C SER A 66 1.26 -3.65 13.96
N SER A 67 2.56 -3.51 14.11
CA SER A 67 3.14 -2.62 15.13
C SER A 67 2.79 -1.15 14.90
N ILE A 68 2.59 -0.77 13.64
CA ILE A 68 2.17 0.59 13.28
C ILE A 68 0.67 0.77 13.51
N SER A 69 -0.13 -0.23 13.13
CA SER A 69 -1.58 -0.20 13.36
C SER A 69 -1.94 -0.06 14.82
N GLN A 70 -1.17 -0.69 15.71
CA GLN A 70 -1.39 -0.62 17.15
C GLN A 70 -1.20 0.79 17.72
N GLN A 71 -0.52 1.67 16.99
CA GLN A 71 -0.29 3.05 17.39
C GLN A 71 -1.35 4.02 16.87
N ASN A 72 -2.48 3.53 16.43
CA ASN A 72 -3.56 4.33 15.84
C ASN A 72 -3.10 5.10 14.60
N LEU A 73 -2.28 4.44 13.79
CA LEU A 73 -1.76 4.93 12.52
C LEU A 73 -2.24 4.04 11.40
N VAL A 74 -2.49 4.62 10.24
CA VAL A 74 -2.89 3.89 9.04
C VAL A 74 -1.97 4.25 7.90
N ILE A 75 -1.41 3.23 7.25
CA ILE A 75 -0.67 3.39 6.01
C ILE A 75 -1.59 2.96 4.87
N GLY A 76 -1.83 3.85 3.95
CA GLY A 76 -2.67 3.56 2.79
C GLY A 76 -1.97 3.89 1.49
N ASN A 77 -2.46 3.29 0.43
CA ASN A 77 -2.17 3.69 -0.93
C ASN A 77 -3.25 3.15 -1.85
N ALA A 78 -3.26 3.66 -3.08
CA ALA A 78 -4.08 3.06 -4.12
C ALA A 78 -3.46 1.73 -4.58
N PRO A 79 -4.23 0.83 -5.19
CA PRO A 79 -3.68 -0.35 -5.82
C PRO A 79 -2.57 0.03 -6.81
N ILE A 80 -1.50 -0.74 -6.83
CA ILE A 80 -0.39 -0.52 -7.75
C ILE A 80 -0.58 -1.47 -8.94
N ASP A 81 -1.01 -0.90 -10.05
CA ASP A 81 -1.29 -1.66 -11.28
C ASP A 81 0.00 -2.04 -11.99
N SER A 82 -0.06 -3.10 -12.82
CA SER A 82 1.08 -3.51 -13.63
C SER A 82 1.52 -2.44 -14.62
N SER A 83 0.63 -1.55 -15.01
CA SER A 83 0.95 -0.43 -15.91
C SER A 83 1.64 0.74 -15.22
N TYR A 84 1.64 0.77 -13.89
CA TYR A 84 2.25 1.87 -13.14
C TYR A 84 3.71 1.57 -12.84
N THR A 85 4.60 2.35 -13.40
CA THR A 85 6.05 2.21 -13.20
C THR A 85 6.69 3.41 -12.50
N GLY A 86 5.87 4.36 -12.06
CA GLY A 86 6.35 5.53 -11.33
C GLY A 86 6.74 5.22 -9.88
N GLU A 87 7.22 6.23 -9.19
CA GLU A 87 7.54 6.08 -7.77
C GLU A 87 6.30 5.73 -6.96
N ILE A 88 6.43 4.74 -6.08
CA ILE A 88 5.37 4.36 -5.15
C ILE A 88 5.36 5.35 -3.99
N HIS A 89 4.18 5.78 -3.59
CA HIS A 89 3.96 6.68 -2.47
C HIS A 89 3.13 5.99 -1.40
N LEU A 90 3.42 6.33 -0.15
CA LEU A 90 2.62 5.92 1.01
C LEU A 90 1.86 7.13 1.53
N MET A 91 0.64 6.91 1.98
CA MET A 91 -0.14 7.90 2.70
C MET A 91 -0.19 7.48 4.16
N ILE A 92 0.39 8.28 5.05
CA ILE A 92 0.45 7.99 6.48
C ILE A 92 -0.55 8.87 7.18
N SER A 93 -1.55 8.26 7.79
CA SER A 93 -2.59 8.96 8.55
C SER A 93 -2.36 8.81 10.03
N ASN A 94 -2.29 9.92 10.73
CA ASN A 94 -2.14 9.97 12.18
C ASN A 94 -3.50 10.26 12.82
N ASN A 95 -4.07 9.26 13.48
CA ASN A 95 -5.37 9.38 14.14
C ASN A 95 -5.24 9.71 15.63
N ASN A 96 -4.08 10.20 16.04
CA ASN A 96 -3.80 10.61 17.42
C ASN A 96 -3.94 12.13 17.58
N ASP A 97 -4.03 12.57 18.83
CA ASP A 97 -4.12 13.99 19.19
C ASP A 97 -2.74 14.65 19.27
N SER A 98 -1.67 13.89 19.08
CA SER A 98 -0.29 14.37 19.13
C SER A 98 0.43 14.03 17.84
N PRO A 99 1.44 14.82 17.43
CA PRO A 99 2.24 14.47 16.28
C PRO A 99 2.97 13.15 16.49
N VAL A 100 3.20 12.41 15.40
CA VAL A 100 3.97 11.18 15.40
C VAL A 100 5.22 11.37 14.56
N TYR A 101 6.33 10.92 15.10
CA TYR A 101 7.65 11.04 14.48
C TYR A 101 8.12 9.68 14.04
N PHE A 102 8.60 9.60 12.79
CA PHE A 102 9.19 8.40 12.23
C PHE A 102 10.63 8.68 11.86
N ASP A 103 11.49 7.72 12.13
CA ASP A 103 12.91 7.81 11.77
C ASP A 103 13.15 7.20 10.39
N LYS A 104 14.13 7.76 9.69
CA LYS A 104 14.68 7.14 8.49
C LYS A 104 15.06 5.69 8.78
N GLY A 105 14.67 4.78 7.89
CA GLY A 105 14.94 3.36 8.03
C GLY A 105 13.90 2.58 8.83
N GLN A 106 12.94 3.26 9.44
CA GLN A 106 11.86 2.59 10.16
C GLN A 106 10.97 1.83 9.18
N ARG A 107 10.64 0.59 9.50
CA ARG A 107 9.74 -0.24 8.71
C ARG A 107 8.30 0.11 9.06
N VAL A 108 7.54 0.54 8.08
CA VAL A 108 6.17 1.05 8.32
C VAL A 108 5.09 0.27 7.59
N ALA A 109 5.42 -0.36 6.49
CA ALA A 109 4.47 -1.04 5.63
C ALA A 109 5.05 -2.35 5.13
N GLN A 110 4.15 -3.19 4.60
CA GLN A 110 4.48 -4.44 3.93
C GLN A 110 4.00 -4.37 2.50
N LEU A 111 4.87 -4.65 1.56
CA LEU A 111 4.52 -4.76 0.15
C LEU A 111 4.12 -6.20 -0.14
N VAL A 112 2.92 -6.39 -0.66
CA VAL A 112 2.42 -7.70 -1.09
C VAL A 112 2.10 -7.68 -2.57
N ILE A 113 2.26 -8.82 -3.24
CA ILE A 113 1.90 -9.02 -4.64
C ILE A 113 0.67 -9.90 -4.68
N ILE A 114 -0.35 -9.45 -5.39
CA ILE A 114 -1.67 -10.08 -5.39
C ILE A 114 -2.04 -10.44 -6.83
N PRO A 115 -2.43 -11.70 -7.11
CA PRO A 115 -3.00 -12.04 -8.42
C PRO A 115 -4.30 -11.30 -8.64
N ILE A 116 -4.56 -10.88 -9.88
CA ILE A 116 -5.82 -10.25 -10.24
C ILE A 116 -6.58 -11.12 -11.22
N ILE A 117 -7.89 -10.98 -11.19
CA ILE A 117 -8.78 -11.59 -12.14
C ILE A 117 -9.26 -10.50 -13.10
N ASN A 118 -8.92 -10.64 -14.37
CA ASN A 118 -9.46 -9.75 -15.39
C ASN A 118 -10.93 -10.06 -15.60
N PHE A 119 -11.75 -9.03 -15.57
CA PHE A 119 -13.18 -9.19 -15.78
C PHE A 119 -13.71 -8.04 -16.61
N LYS A 120 -14.89 -8.25 -17.15
CA LYS A 120 -15.58 -7.25 -17.93
C LYS A 120 -17.01 -7.16 -17.43
N LEU A 121 -17.41 -5.97 -17.03
CA LEU A 121 -18.81 -5.76 -16.67
C LEU A 121 -19.63 -5.70 -17.97
N VAL A 122 -20.73 -6.42 -17.98
CA VAL A 122 -21.66 -6.46 -19.10
C VAL A 122 -22.98 -5.81 -18.68
N ASN A 123 -23.90 -5.65 -19.64
CA ASN A 123 -25.19 -5.07 -19.34
C ASN A 123 -25.87 -5.87 -18.23
N LYS A 124 -26.49 -5.16 -17.30
CA LYS A 124 -27.15 -5.77 -16.16
C LYS A 124 -28.34 -6.61 -16.61
N LEU A 125 -28.62 -7.65 -15.86
CA LEU A 125 -29.84 -8.41 -15.99
C LEU A 125 -31.02 -7.56 -15.57
N LYS A 126 -32.24 -7.97 -15.97
CA LYS A 126 -33.44 -7.27 -15.56
C LYS A 126 -33.49 -7.14 -14.04
N THR A 127 -33.79 -5.94 -13.58
CA THR A 127 -33.84 -5.64 -12.16
C THR A 127 -34.94 -6.45 -11.49
N ARG A 128 -34.66 -7.05 -10.36
CA ARG A 128 -35.66 -7.64 -9.49
C ARG A 128 -36.51 -6.52 -8.88
N GLU A 129 -37.71 -6.89 -8.41
CA GLU A 129 -38.46 -5.97 -7.57
C GLU A 129 -37.61 -5.52 -6.39
N SER A 130 -37.87 -4.30 -5.94
CA SER A 130 -37.05 -3.67 -4.93
C SER A 130 -37.32 -4.21 -3.52
N ASN A 131 -37.50 -5.48 -3.38
CA ASN A 131 -37.66 -6.16 -2.09
C ASN A 131 -36.37 -6.82 -1.61
N GLY A 132 -35.26 -6.36 -2.12
CA GLY A 132 -33.97 -6.71 -1.60
C GLY A 132 -33.59 -5.84 -0.39
N LEU A 133 -32.33 -5.70 -0.12
CA LEU A 133 -31.88 -4.96 1.07
C LEU A 133 -32.42 -3.54 1.14
N GLY A 134 -32.55 -2.88 0.03
CA GLY A 134 -33.01 -1.50 0.02
C GLY A 134 -34.47 -1.32 0.31
N SER A 135 -35.28 -2.32 0.03
CA SER A 135 -36.72 -2.17 0.16
C SER A 135 -37.17 -2.09 1.61
N SER A 136 -36.45 -2.71 2.51
CA SER A 136 -36.84 -2.68 3.91
C SER A 136 -36.22 -1.52 4.65
N GLY A 137 -35.24 -0.95 4.13
CA GLY A 137 -34.50 0.05 4.85
C GLY A 137 -34.74 1.44 4.42
N LYS A 138 -35.37 1.50 3.64
CA LYS A 138 -35.36 2.78 3.34
C LYS A 138 -35.19 3.48 2.52
#